data_9714f28d205aabd3e108b1ad2fdda79d
#
_entry.id   9714f28d205aabd3e108b1ad2fdda79d
#
_cell.length_a   1.000
_cell.length_b   1.000
_cell.length_c   1.000
_cell.angle_alpha   90.00
_cell.angle_beta   90.00
_cell.angle_gamma   90.00
#
_symmetry.space_group_name_H-M   'P 1'
#
loop_
_entity.id
_entity.type
_entity.pdbx_description
1 polymer ?
#
loop_
_entity_poly.entity_id
_entity_poly.type
_entity_poly.pdbx_seq_one_letter_code
_entity_poly.pdbx_strand_id
1 'polypeptide(L)'
;SRDLISQFGKFNTRWHIKGMSCVDYLDVYKKFSMGLRESYKLDSIAEHELGQKKVDFGDQSLAELSQSDWQTFVDYNIQDVNLLVRMEEKLRYLELLRMLAYTGLTPFENAMGTLNVITGAGVVESRKQGKIIPTFDKPPREGGKFEGAYVGEPQRGFQDYIVSFDVNSLYPNVMISLNLSPETKMGSFEEQSDGKVILNKVKGNPNTLTKEN
;
A
#
# COMPACT_ATOMS: atom_id res chain seq x y z
N SER A 1 -16.77 4.43 -14.71
CA SER A 1 -15.44 5.06 -14.49
C SER A 1 -15.38 5.63 -13.09
N ARG A 2 -14.25 5.56 -12.47
CA ARG A 2 -13.98 6.19 -11.18
C ARG A 2 -12.75 7.06 -11.35
N ASP A 3 -12.90 8.35 -11.11
CA ASP A 3 -11.77 9.27 -11.14
C ASP A 3 -11.02 9.16 -9.81
N LEU A 4 -9.74 8.83 -9.88
CA LEU A 4 -8.86 8.79 -8.73
C LEU A 4 -7.96 10.03 -8.79
N ILE A 5 -7.98 10.82 -7.73
CA ILE A 5 -7.03 11.91 -7.55
C ILE A 5 -5.71 11.29 -7.07
N SER A 6 -4.66 11.42 -7.87
CA SER A 6 -3.31 11.04 -7.43
C SER A 6 -2.81 12.04 -6.38
N GLN A 7 -1.82 11.64 -5.57
CA GLN A 7 -1.19 12.51 -4.56
C GLN A 7 -0.63 13.82 -5.13
N PHE A 8 -0.49 13.93 -6.45
CA PHE A 8 0.04 15.10 -7.16
C PHE A 8 -1.03 15.87 -7.95
N GLY A 9 -2.31 15.68 -7.65
CA GLY A 9 -3.39 16.43 -8.31
C GLY A 9 -3.68 16.05 -9.77
N LYS A 10 -3.09 14.98 -10.30
CA LYS A 10 -3.41 14.45 -11.61
C LYS A 10 -4.60 13.52 -11.52
N PHE A 11 -5.63 13.75 -12.34
CA PHE A 11 -6.75 12.85 -12.48
C PHE A 11 -6.38 11.69 -13.38
N ASN A 12 -6.47 10.46 -12.85
CA ASN A 12 -6.35 9.24 -13.63
C ASN A 12 -7.72 8.58 -13.71
N THR A 13 -8.24 8.42 -14.92
CA THR A 13 -9.50 7.70 -15.15
C THR A 13 -9.20 6.20 -15.26
N ARG A 14 -9.76 5.42 -14.36
CA ARG A 14 -9.68 3.96 -14.42
C ARG A 14 -11.05 3.38 -14.76
N TRP A 15 -11.11 2.59 -15.81
CA TRP A 15 -12.33 1.92 -16.22
C TRP A 15 -12.52 0.62 -15.44
N HIS A 16 -13.69 0.46 -14.84
CA HIS A 16 -14.08 -0.78 -14.17
C HIS A 16 -15.11 -1.53 -14.99
N ILE A 17 -14.82 -2.80 -15.26
CA ILE A 17 -15.75 -3.73 -15.89
C ILE A 17 -16.50 -4.45 -14.77
N LYS A 18 -17.84 -4.36 -14.75
CA LYS A 18 -18.64 -5.03 -13.73
C LYS A 18 -18.46 -6.55 -13.84
N GLY A 19 -18.19 -7.20 -12.69
CA GLY A 19 -18.03 -8.65 -12.62
C GLY A 19 -16.66 -9.17 -13.04
N MET A 20 -15.72 -8.29 -13.36
CA MET A 20 -14.35 -8.66 -13.71
C MET A 20 -13.35 -7.78 -12.97
N SER A 21 -12.39 -8.40 -12.30
CA SER A 21 -11.25 -7.69 -11.70
C SER A 21 -10.19 -7.40 -12.75
N CYS A 22 -9.80 -6.13 -12.89
CA CYS A 22 -8.75 -5.70 -13.80
C CYS A 22 -7.56 -5.18 -12.99
N VAL A 23 -6.39 -5.76 -13.22
CA VAL A 23 -5.14 -5.35 -12.56
C VAL A 23 -4.08 -5.10 -13.62
N ASP A 24 -3.38 -3.98 -13.52
CA ASP A 24 -2.23 -3.70 -14.37
C ASP A 24 -1.02 -4.51 -13.89
N TYR A 25 -0.45 -5.33 -14.78
CA TYR A 25 0.69 -6.17 -14.43
C TYR A 25 1.94 -5.36 -14.09
N LEU A 26 2.09 -4.16 -14.64
CA LEU A 26 3.18 -3.26 -14.29
C LEU A 26 3.10 -2.82 -12.81
N ASP A 27 1.89 -2.52 -12.34
CA ASP A 27 1.68 -2.17 -10.93
C ASP A 27 1.98 -3.36 -10.02
N VAL A 28 1.57 -4.57 -10.43
CA VAL A 28 1.88 -5.82 -9.72
C VAL A 28 3.39 -6.06 -9.67
N TYR A 29 4.06 -5.93 -10.80
CA TYR A 29 5.51 -6.06 -10.89
C TYR A 29 6.24 -5.07 -9.97
N LYS A 30 5.88 -3.80 -10.02
CA LYS A 30 6.47 -2.76 -9.16
C LYS A 30 6.27 -3.04 -7.67
N LYS A 31 5.16 -3.64 -7.31
CA LYS A 31 4.84 -3.96 -5.91
C LYS A 31 5.66 -5.12 -5.37
N PHE A 32 5.86 -6.16 -6.15
CA PHE A 32 6.44 -7.42 -5.68
C PHE A 32 7.89 -7.65 -6.12
N SER A 33 8.38 -6.91 -7.13
CA SER A 33 9.77 -7.01 -7.53
C SER A 33 10.70 -6.45 -6.46
N MET A 34 11.78 -7.15 -6.18
CA MET A 34 12.81 -6.66 -5.28
C MET A 34 13.75 -5.71 -6.02
N GLY A 35 13.93 -4.52 -5.45
CA GLY A 35 14.84 -3.50 -5.97
C GLY A 35 14.23 -2.58 -7.02
N LEU A 36 14.90 -1.45 -7.21
CA LEU A 36 14.55 -0.47 -8.23
C LEU A 36 15.11 -0.92 -9.58
N ARG A 37 14.37 -0.65 -10.64
CA ARG A 37 14.80 -0.86 -12.03
C ARG A 37 15.11 0.48 -12.67
N GLU A 38 16.10 0.50 -13.56
CA GLU A 38 16.44 1.68 -14.36
C GLU A 38 15.29 2.07 -15.30
N SER A 39 14.58 1.06 -15.80
CA SER A 39 13.42 1.25 -16.68
C SER A 39 12.35 0.23 -16.39
N TYR A 40 11.08 0.69 -16.41
CA TYR A 40 9.89 -0.15 -16.30
C TYR A 40 9.18 -0.37 -17.64
N LYS A 41 9.86 -0.17 -18.74
CA LYS A 41 9.36 -0.57 -20.07
C LYS A 41 9.30 -2.10 -20.15
N LEU A 42 8.29 -2.63 -20.83
CA LEU A 42 8.10 -4.09 -20.97
C LEU A 42 9.34 -4.79 -21.50
N ASP A 43 10.01 -4.20 -22.48
CA ASP A 43 11.24 -4.72 -23.07
C ASP A 43 12.37 -4.87 -22.03
N SER A 44 12.61 -3.81 -21.25
CA SER A 44 13.64 -3.81 -20.20
C SER A 44 13.35 -4.82 -19.09
N ILE A 45 12.09 -4.95 -18.70
CA ILE A 45 11.68 -5.94 -17.71
C ILE A 45 11.81 -7.36 -18.26
N ALA A 46 11.36 -7.59 -19.50
CA ALA A 46 11.42 -8.89 -20.13
C ALA A 46 12.89 -9.35 -20.38
N GLU A 47 13.76 -8.44 -20.76
CA GLU A 47 15.20 -8.73 -20.87
C GLU A 47 15.79 -9.13 -19.51
N HIS A 48 15.47 -8.37 -18.46
CA HIS A 48 15.97 -8.66 -17.12
C HIS A 48 15.43 -9.99 -16.56
N GLU A 49 14.13 -10.23 -16.71
CA GLU A 49 13.48 -11.39 -16.09
C GLU A 49 13.60 -12.66 -16.95
N LEU A 50 13.50 -12.54 -18.25
CA LEU A 50 13.43 -13.68 -19.18
C LEU A 50 14.66 -13.83 -20.08
N GLY A 51 15.53 -12.80 -20.15
CA GLY A 51 16.60 -12.74 -21.13
C GLY A 51 16.08 -12.57 -22.58
N GLN A 52 14.87 -12.08 -22.74
CA GLN A 52 14.19 -11.93 -24.02
C GLN A 52 13.85 -10.48 -24.30
N LYS A 53 14.03 -10.07 -25.54
CA LYS A 53 13.65 -8.74 -26.04
C LYS A 53 12.40 -8.80 -26.89
N LYS A 54 11.77 -7.64 -27.07
CA LYS A 54 10.69 -7.44 -28.03
C LYS A 54 11.18 -7.63 -29.47
N VAL A 55 10.23 -7.79 -30.39
CA VAL A 55 10.52 -7.70 -31.83
C VAL A 55 10.96 -6.29 -32.13
N ASP A 56 12.14 -6.16 -32.74
CA ASP A 56 12.65 -4.87 -33.22
C ASP A 56 12.07 -4.61 -34.60
N PHE A 57 11.40 -3.50 -34.79
CA PHE A 57 10.82 -3.04 -36.05
C PHE A 57 11.42 -1.69 -36.52
N GLY A 58 12.58 -1.29 -35.95
CA GLY A 58 13.27 -0.05 -36.25
C GLY A 58 12.61 1.19 -35.64
N ASP A 59 12.86 2.35 -36.25
CA ASP A 59 12.45 3.66 -35.73
C ASP A 59 11.00 4.05 -36.12
N GLN A 60 10.21 3.14 -36.69
CA GLN A 60 8.84 3.43 -37.08
C GLN A 60 7.93 3.50 -35.85
N SER A 61 6.91 4.35 -35.92
CA SER A 61 5.84 4.34 -34.94
C SER A 61 4.91 3.13 -35.13
N LEU A 62 4.24 2.66 -34.06
CA LEU A 62 3.25 1.58 -34.17
C LEU A 62 2.11 1.89 -35.15
N ALA A 63 1.75 3.17 -35.28
CA ALA A 63 0.72 3.60 -36.24
C ALA A 63 1.21 3.46 -37.69
N GLU A 64 2.46 3.79 -37.96
CA GLU A 64 3.07 3.61 -39.29
C GLU A 64 3.26 2.13 -39.59
N LEU A 65 3.75 1.34 -38.63
CA LEU A 65 3.91 -0.10 -38.77
C LEU A 65 2.58 -0.79 -39.13
N SER A 66 1.49 -0.39 -38.49
CA SER A 66 0.16 -0.95 -38.79
C SER A 66 -0.32 -0.71 -40.23
N GLN A 67 0.21 0.31 -40.87
CA GLN A 67 -0.14 0.65 -42.29
C GLN A 67 0.87 0.07 -43.29
N SER A 68 2.15 -0.02 -42.93
CA SER A 68 3.23 -0.48 -43.79
C SER A 68 3.41 -1.99 -43.78
N ASP A 69 3.36 -2.62 -42.60
CA ASP A 69 3.55 -4.06 -42.40
C ASP A 69 2.63 -4.58 -41.29
N TRP A 70 1.42 -4.97 -41.70
CA TRP A 70 0.38 -5.48 -40.80
C TRP A 70 0.81 -6.79 -40.09
N GLN A 71 1.56 -7.65 -40.78
CA GLN A 71 1.99 -8.92 -40.21
C GLN A 71 2.97 -8.68 -39.04
N THR A 72 3.98 -7.87 -39.27
CA THR A 72 4.93 -7.50 -38.20
C THR A 72 4.24 -6.79 -37.03
N PHE A 73 3.24 -5.94 -37.31
CA PHE A 73 2.43 -5.31 -36.26
C PHE A 73 1.66 -6.33 -35.42
N VAL A 74 1.05 -7.35 -36.04
CA VAL A 74 0.34 -8.43 -35.33
C VAL A 74 1.33 -9.27 -34.53
N ASP A 75 2.45 -9.67 -35.12
CA ASP A 75 3.47 -10.48 -34.44
C ASP A 75 4.06 -9.75 -33.22
N TYR A 76 4.27 -8.45 -33.32
CA TYR A 76 4.67 -7.59 -32.21
C TYR A 76 3.67 -7.65 -31.06
N ASN A 77 2.36 -7.49 -31.34
CA ASN A 77 1.32 -7.54 -30.32
C ASN A 77 1.23 -8.92 -29.65
N ILE A 78 1.36 -9.99 -30.46
CA ILE A 78 1.39 -11.37 -29.94
C ILE A 78 2.59 -11.56 -29.00
N GLN A 79 3.75 -11.06 -29.40
CA GLN A 79 4.96 -11.16 -28.58
C GLN A 79 4.82 -10.39 -27.26
N ASP A 80 4.25 -9.18 -27.27
CA ASP A 80 4.01 -8.41 -26.04
C ASP A 80 3.11 -9.16 -25.06
N VAL A 81 2.06 -9.81 -25.54
CA VAL A 81 1.18 -10.65 -24.70
C VAL A 81 1.94 -11.88 -24.19
N ASN A 82 2.71 -12.55 -25.04
CA ASN A 82 3.48 -13.74 -24.67
C ASN A 82 4.54 -13.42 -23.60
N LEU A 83 5.17 -12.27 -23.67
CA LEU A 83 6.14 -11.83 -22.65
C LEU A 83 5.47 -11.69 -21.28
N LEU A 84 4.25 -11.13 -21.22
CA LEU A 84 3.49 -11.02 -19.96
C LEU A 84 3.15 -12.41 -19.39
N VAL A 85 2.69 -13.33 -20.24
CA VAL A 85 2.38 -14.71 -19.83
C VAL A 85 3.61 -15.40 -19.25
N ARG A 86 4.74 -15.34 -19.96
CA ARG A 86 6.00 -15.97 -19.52
C ARG A 86 6.56 -15.34 -18.24
N MET A 87 6.42 -14.00 -18.09
CA MET A 87 6.78 -13.34 -16.83
C MET A 87 5.93 -13.86 -15.67
N GLU A 88 4.61 -13.99 -15.85
CA GLU A 88 3.75 -14.53 -14.81
C GLU A 88 4.04 -16.00 -14.50
N GLU A 89 4.32 -16.83 -15.50
CA GLU A 89 4.74 -18.23 -15.30
C GLU A 89 6.00 -18.33 -14.45
N LYS A 90 6.95 -17.41 -14.63
CA LYS A 90 8.20 -17.37 -13.86
C LYS A 90 8.03 -16.74 -12.48
N LEU A 91 7.37 -15.57 -12.40
CA LEU A 91 7.34 -14.73 -11.20
C LEU A 91 6.17 -15.07 -10.27
N ARG A 92 5.05 -15.57 -10.81
CA ARG A 92 3.84 -15.97 -10.08
C ARG A 92 3.28 -14.86 -9.18
N TYR A 93 3.39 -13.62 -9.60
CA TYR A 93 2.96 -12.48 -8.80
C TYR A 93 1.43 -12.36 -8.71
N LEU A 94 0.69 -12.76 -9.74
CA LEU A 94 -0.79 -12.82 -9.67
C LEU A 94 -1.25 -13.91 -8.69
N GLU A 95 -0.52 -15.01 -8.58
CA GLU A 95 -0.82 -16.03 -7.59
C GLU A 95 -0.55 -15.51 -6.17
N LEU A 96 0.57 -14.81 -5.96
CA LEU A 96 0.85 -14.14 -4.69
C LEU A 96 -0.24 -13.12 -4.34
N LEU A 97 -0.66 -12.31 -5.31
CA LEU A 97 -1.75 -11.35 -5.13
C LEU A 97 -3.06 -12.06 -4.76
N ARG A 98 -3.36 -13.21 -5.38
CA ARG A 98 -4.52 -14.03 -5.05
C ARG A 98 -4.47 -14.55 -3.62
N MET A 99 -3.30 -15.03 -3.18
CA MET A 99 -3.12 -15.47 -1.78
C MET A 99 -3.36 -14.34 -0.79
N LEU A 100 -2.87 -13.13 -1.10
CA LEU A 100 -3.13 -11.95 -0.27
C LEU A 100 -4.62 -11.59 -0.24
N ALA A 101 -5.31 -11.67 -1.37
CA ALA A 101 -6.75 -11.44 -1.45
C ALA A 101 -7.54 -12.43 -0.57
N TYR A 102 -7.17 -13.72 -0.60
CA TYR A 102 -7.76 -14.74 0.27
C TYR A 102 -7.48 -14.49 1.74
N THR A 103 -6.24 -14.19 2.10
CA THR A 103 -5.84 -13.95 3.50
C THR A 103 -6.58 -12.73 4.08
N GLY A 104 -6.71 -11.67 3.28
CA GLY A 104 -7.38 -10.45 3.68
C GLY A 104 -8.89 -10.46 3.46
N LEU A 105 -9.48 -11.51 2.87
CA LEU A 105 -10.88 -11.53 2.41
C LEU A 105 -11.26 -10.22 1.71
N THR A 106 -10.40 -9.75 0.83
CA THR A 106 -10.58 -8.51 0.07
C THR A 106 -10.71 -8.83 -1.42
N PRO A 107 -11.44 -8.03 -2.21
CA PRO A 107 -11.47 -8.18 -3.66
C PRO A 107 -10.07 -8.19 -4.26
N PHE A 108 -9.86 -8.99 -5.30
CA PHE A 108 -8.55 -9.21 -5.93
C PHE A 108 -7.83 -7.90 -6.31
N GLU A 109 -8.54 -6.98 -6.94
CA GLU A 109 -7.99 -5.66 -7.30
C GLU A 109 -7.63 -4.78 -6.08
N ASN A 110 -8.30 -4.96 -4.95
CA ASN A 110 -8.02 -4.24 -3.72
C ASN A 110 -6.84 -4.84 -2.92
N ALA A 111 -6.46 -6.09 -3.21
CA ALA A 111 -5.32 -6.75 -2.57
C ALA A 111 -3.96 -6.11 -2.92
N MET A 112 -3.93 -5.26 -3.95
CA MET A 112 -2.80 -4.37 -4.20
C MET A 112 -2.56 -3.36 -3.07
N GLY A 113 -3.58 -3.02 -2.29
CA GLY A 113 -3.46 -2.13 -1.12
C GLY A 113 -3.14 -2.92 0.16
N THR A 114 -1.97 -2.73 0.74
CA THR A 114 -1.56 -3.40 1.98
C THR A 114 -2.55 -3.16 3.12
N LEU A 115 -3.06 -1.94 3.25
CA LEU A 115 -4.07 -1.60 4.27
C LEU A 115 -5.37 -2.38 4.09
N ASN A 116 -5.80 -2.63 2.85
CA ASN A 116 -7.02 -3.39 2.58
C ASN A 116 -6.89 -4.85 3.05
N VAL A 117 -5.73 -5.45 2.79
CA VAL A 117 -5.42 -6.83 3.22
C VAL A 117 -5.37 -6.93 4.73
N ILE A 118 -4.67 -6.03 5.40
CA ILE A 118 -4.55 -6.01 6.87
C ILE A 118 -5.91 -5.74 7.51
N THR A 119 -6.66 -4.79 6.98
CA THR A 119 -8.01 -4.47 7.48
C THR A 119 -8.94 -5.67 7.35
N GLY A 120 -8.96 -6.31 6.20
CA GLY A 120 -9.78 -7.51 5.99
C GLY A 120 -9.38 -8.65 6.92
N ALA A 121 -8.08 -8.94 7.06
CA ALA A 121 -7.58 -9.94 8.01
C ALA A 121 -7.98 -9.60 9.46
N GLY A 122 -7.88 -8.33 9.86
CA GLY A 122 -8.30 -7.85 11.16
C GLY A 122 -9.80 -8.04 11.42
N VAL A 123 -10.65 -7.77 10.42
CA VAL A 123 -12.10 -8.02 10.50
C VAL A 123 -12.40 -9.51 10.69
N VAL A 124 -11.71 -10.37 9.95
CA VAL A 124 -11.88 -11.82 10.07
C VAL A 124 -11.51 -12.32 11.45
N GLU A 125 -10.36 -11.89 11.94
CA GLU A 125 -9.88 -12.32 13.25
C GLU A 125 -10.77 -11.79 14.39
N SER A 126 -11.21 -10.55 14.31
CA SER A 126 -12.15 -9.99 15.28
C SER A 126 -13.48 -10.74 15.32
N ARG A 127 -14.00 -11.12 14.13
CA ARG A 127 -15.22 -11.95 14.06
C ARG A 127 -15.04 -13.31 14.71
N LYS A 128 -13.92 -13.98 14.52
CA LYS A 128 -13.61 -15.24 15.20
C LYS A 128 -13.63 -15.09 16.72
N GLN A 129 -13.22 -13.94 17.23
CA GLN A 129 -13.24 -13.62 18.66
C GLN A 129 -14.58 -13.06 19.15
N GLY A 130 -15.62 -13.01 18.30
CA GLY A 130 -16.94 -12.45 18.64
C GLY A 130 -16.93 -10.93 18.79
N LYS A 131 -15.91 -10.22 18.30
CA LYS A 131 -15.77 -8.77 18.38
C LYS A 131 -16.26 -8.11 17.09
N ILE A 132 -16.83 -6.92 17.22
CA ILE A 132 -17.28 -6.10 16.10
C ILE A 132 -16.31 -4.94 15.95
N ILE A 133 -15.73 -4.79 14.76
CA ILE A 133 -14.92 -3.62 14.42
C ILE A 133 -15.85 -2.47 14.05
N PRO A 134 -15.65 -1.26 14.60
CA PRO A 134 -16.43 -0.09 14.22
C PRO A 134 -16.19 0.29 12.75
N THR A 135 -17.14 1.03 12.18
CA THR A 135 -17.01 1.54 10.81
C THR A 135 -15.80 2.45 10.67
N PHE A 136 -15.17 2.39 9.48
CA PHE A 136 -13.98 3.20 9.17
C PHE A 136 -14.32 4.63 8.74
N ASP A 137 -15.60 5.02 8.83
CA ASP A 137 -16.01 6.39 8.57
C ASP A 137 -15.33 7.33 9.55
N LYS A 138 -14.37 8.09 9.01
CA LYS A 138 -13.70 9.12 9.80
C LYS A 138 -14.60 10.34 9.84
N PRO A 139 -15.08 10.76 11.01
CA PRO A 139 -15.73 12.06 11.13
C PRO A 139 -14.76 13.15 10.62
N PRO A 140 -15.28 14.26 10.08
CA PRO A 140 -14.45 15.41 9.76
C PRO A 140 -13.55 15.72 10.96
N ARG A 141 -12.26 15.86 10.73
CA ARG A 141 -11.33 16.21 11.82
C ARG A 141 -11.62 17.66 12.20
N GLU A 142 -12.36 17.82 13.28
CA GLU A 142 -12.41 19.08 14.03
C GLU A 142 -11.12 19.16 14.84
N GLY A 143 -10.24 20.10 14.50
CA GLY A 143 -9.03 20.33 15.26
C GLY A 143 -7.74 20.23 14.46
N GLY A 144 -6.78 21.01 14.90
CA GLY A 144 -5.52 21.27 14.26
C GLY A 144 -4.66 20.05 13.99
N LYS A 145 -3.58 20.25 13.26
CA LYS A 145 -2.55 19.24 13.04
C LYS A 145 -1.97 18.81 14.39
N PHE A 146 -1.87 17.52 14.62
CA PHE A 146 -1.03 17.02 15.71
C PHE A 146 0.40 17.50 15.50
N GLU A 147 1.03 17.95 16.59
CA GLU A 147 2.45 18.23 16.58
C GLU A 147 3.20 16.95 16.20
N GLY A 148 4.13 17.09 15.25
CA GLY A 148 4.96 15.97 14.79
C GLY A 148 5.97 15.55 15.85
N ALA A 149 6.64 14.43 15.62
CA ALA A 149 7.75 14.00 16.45
C ALA A 149 8.91 15.03 16.35
N TYR A 150 9.66 15.16 17.45
CA TYR A 150 10.88 15.98 17.46
C TYR A 150 11.88 15.47 16.42
N VAL A 151 12.37 16.35 15.59
CA VAL A 151 13.45 16.10 14.64
C VAL A 151 14.63 16.98 15.03
N GLY A 152 15.72 16.35 15.46
CA GLY A 152 16.95 17.08 15.80
C GLY A 152 17.57 17.75 14.57
N GLU A 153 18.12 18.94 14.75
CA GLU A 153 18.87 19.60 13.70
C GLU A 153 20.16 18.82 13.38
N PRO A 154 20.43 18.51 12.10
CA PRO A 154 21.63 17.79 11.74
C PRO A 154 22.86 18.69 11.91
N GLN A 155 23.94 18.11 12.45
CA GLN A 155 25.24 18.78 12.45
C GLN A 155 25.77 18.82 11.01
N ARG A 156 25.97 20.02 10.47
CA ARG A 156 26.49 20.24 9.11
C ARG A 156 28.00 20.12 9.09
N GLY A 157 28.54 19.51 8.04
CA GLY A 157 29.97 19.38 7.80
C GLY A 157 30.41 17.92 7.61
N PHE A 158 31.69 17.75 7.38
CA PHE A 158 32.29 16.43 7.32
C PHE A 158 32.47 15.89 8.76
N GLN A 159 32.02 14.68 8.97
CA GLN A 159 32.12 13.99 10.25
C GLN A 159 32.89 12.67 10.02
N ASP A 160 33.87 12.41 10.87
CA ASP A 160 34.61 11.15 10.88
C ASP A 160 33.98 10.19 11.89
N TYR A 161 34.15 8.90 11.66
CA TYR A 161 33.72 7.82 12.58
C TYR A 161 32.21 7.81 12.87
N ILE A 162 31.37 7.98 11.82
CA ILE A 162 29.93 7.96 11.96
C ILE A 162 29.44 6.51 12.12
N VAL A 163 28.62 6.28 13.14
CA VAL A 163 27.86 5.02 13.33
C VAL A 163 26.38 5.34 13.29
N SER A 164 25.65 4.66 12.41
CA SER A 164 24.20 4.80 12.29
C SER A 164 23.50 3.66 13.00
N PHE A 165 22.55 3.99 13.86
CA PHE A 165 21.65 3.04 14.51
C PHE A 165 20.22 3.31 14.08
N ASP A 166 19.48 2.24 13.76
CA ASP A 166 18.05 2.31 13.50
C ASP A 166 17.32 1.33 14.42
N VAL A 167 16.20 1.77 14.97
CA VAL A 167 15.37 0.93 15.82
C VAL A 167 14.36 0.19 14.95
N ASN A 168 14.59 -1.11 14.80
CA ASN A 168 13.72 -1.96 14.00
C ASN A 168 12.28 -1.88 14.51
N SER A 169 11.34 -1.55 13.59
CA SER A 169 9.90 -1.48 13.88
C SER A 169 9.57 -0.63 15.11
N LEU A 170 10.17 0.57 15.26
CA LEU A 170 10.04 1.42 16.45
C LEU A 170 8.60 1.60 16.91
N TYR A 171 7.70 2.05 16.03
CA TYR A 171 6.31 2.29 16.42
C TYR A 171 5.57 1.03 16.87
N PRO A 172 5.60 -0.09 16.15
CA PRO A 172 5.00 -1.34 16.63
C PRO A 172 5.54 -1.80 17.97
N ASN A 173 6.86 -1.74 18.17
CA ASN A 173 7.47 -2.17 19.44
C ASN A 173 7.09 -1.25 20.60
N VAL A 174 7.01 0.05 20.41
CA VAL A 174 6.52 1.00 21.43
C VAL A 174 5.04 0.72 21.77
N MET A 175 4.20 0.49 20.74
CA MET A 175 2.79 0.14 20.97
C MET A 175 2.63 -1.13 21.80
N ILE A 176 3.42 -2.17 21.49
CA ILE A 176 3.40 -3.43 22.24
C ILE A 176 3.91 -3.23 23.67
N SER A 177 5.06 -2.56 23.84
CA SER A 177 5.69 -2.38 25.15
C SER A 177 4.85 -1.53 26.11
N LEU A 178 4.13 -0.54 25.58
CA LEU A 178 3.25 0.32 26.38
C LEU A 178 1.78 -0.13 26.37
N ASN A 179 1.48 -1.27 25.75
CA ASN A 179 0.13 -1.81 25.61
C ASN A 179 -0.88 -0.78 25.05
N LEU A 180 -0.47 -0.05 24.02
CA LEU A 180 -1.28 1.00 23.39
C LEU A 180 -2.30 0.39 22.43
N SER A 181 -3.57 0.38 22.82
CA SER A 181 -4.67 -0.04 21.94
C SER A 181 -5.93 0.76 22.25
N PRO A 182 -6.92 0.80 21.36
CA PRO A 182 -8.22 1.40 21.65
C PRO A 182 -8.89 0.77 22.88
N GLU A 183 -8.66 -0.51 23.12
CA GLU A 183 -9.24 -1.28 24.24
C GLU A 183 -8.59 -0.93 25.59
N THR A 184 -7.33 -0.52 25.57
CA THR A 184 -6.58 -0.13 26.78
C THR A 184 -6.68 1.35 27.10
N LYS A 185 -7.34 2.14 26.22
CA LYS A 185 -7.54 3.57 26.46
C LYS A 185 -8.48 3.78 27.65
N MET A 186 -7.96 4.26 28.77
CA MET A 186 -8.72 4.53 29.98
C MET A 186 -9.46 5.88 29.96
N GLY A 187 -8.91 6.87 29.28
CA GLY A 187 -9.50 8.20 29.20
C GLY A 187 -8.62 9.20 28.44
N SER A 188 -8.99 10.45 28.52
CA SER A 188 -8.22 11.61 28.04
C SER A 188 -8.12 12.67 29.11
N PHE A 189 -6.97 13.34 29.17
CA PHE A 189 -6.81 14.50 30.02
C PHE A 189 -7.30 15.74 29.28
N GLU A 190 -8.04 16.59 29.99
CA GLU A 190 -8.50 17.89 29.50
C GLU A 190 -8.08 18.96 30.51
N GLU A 191 -7.32 19.93 30.03
CA GLU A 191 -6.89 21.07 30.82
C GLU A 191 -7.98 22.14 30.78
N GLN A 192 -8.46 22.53 31.94
CA GLN A 192 -9.45 23.61 32.09
C GLN A 192 -8.74 24.99 32.15
N SER A 193 -9.49 26.03 31.85
CA SER A 193 -9.00 27.42 31.85
C SER A 193 -8.47 27.90 33.22
N ASP A 194 -8.78 27.17 34.30
CA ASP A 194 -8.28 27.42 35.67
C ASP A 194 -6.99 26.62 35.99
N GLY A 195 -6.39 25.94 34.98
CA GLY A 195 -5.18 25.15 35.15
C GLY A 195 -5.40 23.76 35.76
N LYS A 196 -6.65 23.38 36.04
CA LYS A 196 -6.97 22.02 36.52
C LYS A 196 -7.05 21.05 35.38
N VAL A 197 -6.47 19.87 35.59
CA VAL A 197 -6.53 18.76 34.64
C VAL A 197 -7.60 17.77 35.06
N ILE A 198 -8.59 17.53 34.21
CA ILE A 198 -9.66 16.56 34.42
C ILE A 198 -9.40 15.34 33.56
N LEU A 199 -9.55 14.14 34.16
CA LEU A 199 -9.53 12.87 33.46
C LEU A 199 -10.94 12.51 32.99
N ASN A 200 -11.18 12.62 31.69
CA ASN A 200 -12.40 12.14 31.05
C ASN A 200 -12.29 10.65 30.74
N LYS A 201 -12.96 9.81 31.52
CA LYS A 201 -12.95 8.35 31.37
C LYS A 201 -13.75 7.90 30.14
N VAL A 202 -13.25 6.90 29.42
CA VAL A 202 -13.99 6.26 28.32
C VAL A 202 -15.10 5.38 28.90
N LYS A 203 -16.36 5.68 28.56
CA LYS A 203 -17.51 4.87 28.99
C LYS A 203 -17.47 3.48 28.35
N GLY A 204 -17.75 2.45 29.15
CA GLY A 204 -17.84 1.07 28.68
C GLY A 204 -16.49 0.37 28.41
N ASN A 205 -15.37 1.00 28.73
CA ASN A 205 -14.08 0.33 28.70
C ASN A 205 -13.88 -0.48 29.98
N PRO A 206 -13.73 -1.82 29.93
CA PRO A 206 -13.55 -2.66 31.12
C PRO A 206 -12.26 -2.33 31.88
N ASN A 207 -11.29 -1.69 31.25
CA ASN A 207 -10.03 -1.27 31.88
C ASN A 207 -10.10 0.14 32.47
N THR A 208 -11.27 0.79 32.44
CA THR A 208 -11.43 2.11 33.06
C THR A 208 -11.28 1.96 34.56
N LEU A 209 -10.33 2.68 35.18
CA LEU A 209 -10.12 2.72 36.61
C LEU A 209 -11.46 3.04 37.31
N THR A 210 -11.94 2.15 38.13
CA THR A 210 -13.03 2.40 39.04
C THR A 210 -12.49 3.11 40.29
N LYS A 211 -13.34 3.75 41.08
CA LYS A 211 -12.90 4.43 42.31
C LYS A 211 -12.30 3.47 43.37
N GLU A 212 -12.36 2.18 43.10
CA GLU A 212 -11.91 1.12 43.98
C GLU A 212 -10.55 0.53 43.61
N ASN A 213 -9.92 1.00 42.52
CA ASN A 213 -8.59 0.59 42.08
C ASN A 213 -7.59 1.74 42.17
#